data_35f85e100f262cec18e16e6d9802e616
#
_entry.id   35f85e100f262cec18e16e6d9802e616
#
_cell.length_a   1.000
_cell.length_b   1.000
_cell.length_c   1.000
_cell.angle_alpha   90.00
_cell.angle_beta   90.00
_cell.angle_gamma   90.00
#
_symmetry.space_group_name_H-M   'P 1'
#
loop_
_entity.id
_entity.type
_entity.pdbx_description
1 polymer ?
#
loop_
_entity_poly.entity_id
_entity_poly.type
_entity_poly.pdbx_seq_one_letter_code
_entity_poly.pdbx_strand_id
1 'polypeptide(L)'
;MLLWIGALAGVVLAQPLMDLAIAIYQAMRWANWRELEGRHYAFKGRMVRVMTDADYQRWVRLADIRAIVGFTASDAALQVTYPTGWRMLGKPALPHLSDEALLAHIAKERTPEAARLRLWIEREIVFPARREREHHGVRLEGLDFRASD
;
A
#
# COMPACT_ATOMS: atom_id res chain seq x y z
N MET A 1 -41.75 -23.56 21.05
CA MET A 1 -41.93 -22.71 19.85
C MET A 1 -41.28 -21.32 19.98
N LEU A 2 -41.12 -20.77 21.16
CA LEU A 2 -40.53 -19.45 21.40
C LEU A 2 -38.96 -19.39 21.25
N LEU A 3 -38.27 -20.53 21.44
CA LEU A 3 -36.79 -20.57 21.35
C LEU A 3 -36.23 -20.46 19.91
N TRP A 4 -36.99 -20.81 18.90
CA TRP A 4 -36.58 -20.75 17.49
C TRP A 4 -36.70 -19.34 16.89
N ILE A 5 -37.60 -18.52 17.42
CA ILE A 5 -37.79 -17.14 16.95
C ILE A 5 -36.61 -16.25 17.38
N GLY A 6 -36.04 -16.52 18.57
CA GLY A 6 -34.87 -15.78 19.08
C GLY A 6 -33.58 -16.04 18.29
N ALA A 7 -33.38 -17.29 17.83
CA ALA A 7 -32.19 -17.66 17.05
C ALA A 7 -32.19 -17.04 15.64
N LEU A 8 -33.37 -16.99 14.98
CA LEU A 8 -33.50 -16.36 13.67
C LEU A 8 -33.34 -14.84 13.72
N ALA A 9 -33.85 -14.20 14.76
CA ALA A 9 -33.68 -12.75 14.94
C ALA A 9 -32.22 -12.36 15.19
N GLY A 10 -31.46 -13.19 15.91
CA GLY A 10 -30.03 -12.99 16.16
C GLY A 10 -29.18 -13.04 14.89
N VAL A 11 -29.47 -13.96 13.98
CA VAL A 11 -28.74 -14.12 12.71
C VAL A 11 -29.04 -12.97 11.74
N VAL A 12 -30.29 -12.50 11.70
CA VAL A 12 -30.70 -11.40 10.80
C VAL A 12 -30.11 -10.06 11.24
N LEU A 13 -29.87 -9.85 12.54
CA LEU A 13 -29.25 -8.63 13.06
C LEU A 13 -27.73 -8.65 13.06
N ALA A 14 -27.11 -9.84 13.03
CA ALA A 14 -25.65 -9.97 13.06
C ALA A 14 -24.98 -9.52 11.75
N GLN A 15 -25.60 -9.75 10.60
CA GLN A 15 -25.06 -9.29 9.31
C GLN A 15 -24.97 -7.78 9.18
N PRO A 16 -26.04 -6.98 9.43
CA PRO A 16 -25.94 -5.53 9.31
C PRO A 16 -25.00 -4.90 10.35
N LEU A 17 -24.83 -5.53 11.52
CA LEU A 17 -23.86 -5.06 12.52
C LEU A 17 -22.41 -5.31 12.07
N MET A 18 -22.15 -6.45 11.43
CA MET A 18 -20.83 -6.75 10.86
C MET A 18 -20.51 -5.83 9.69
N ASP A 19 -21.47 -5.59 8.80
CA ASP A 19 -21.31 -4.67 7.68
C ASP A 19 -21.08 -3.23 8.17
N LEU A 20 -21.77 -2.80 9.21
CA LEU A 20 -21.56 -1.51 9.86
C LEU A 20 -20.18 -1.44 10.51
N ALA A 21 -19.72 -2.46 11.20
CA ALA A 21 -18.40 -2.50 11.81
C ALA A 21 -17.29 -2.46 10.74
N ILE A 22 -17.45 -3.16 9.63
CA ILE A 22 -16.53 -3.11 8.48
C ILE A 22 -16.55 -1.72 7.84
N ALA A 23 -17.73 -1.11 7.67
CA ALA A 23 -17.85 0.23 7.11
C ALA A 23 -17.22 1.30 8.02
N ILE A 24 -17.39 1.19 9.34
CA ILE A 24 -16.76 2.06 10.34
C ILE A 24 -15.23 1.86 10.31
N TYR A 25 -14.75 0.62 10.29
CA TYR A 25 -13.33 0.31 10.20
C TYR A 25 -12.71 0.87 8.91
N GLN A 26 -13.38 0.71 7.78
CA GLN A 26 -12.96 1.29 6.51
C GLN A 26 -12.99 2.82 6.56
N ALA A 27 -14.01 3.44 7.14
CA ALA A 27 -14.12 4.89 7.28
C ALA A 27 -13.03 5.46 8.20
N MET A 28 -12.73 4.79 9.32
CA MET A 28 -11.63 5.16 10.23
C MET A 28 -10.27 4.99 9.53
N ARG A 29 -10.10 3.95 8.77
CA ARG A 29 -8.92 3.73 7.94
C ARG A 29 -8.76 4.83 6.89
N TRP A 30 -9.85 5.27 6.24
CA TRP A 30 -9.87 6.39 5.30
C TRP A 30 -9.61 7.75 5.96
N ALA A 31 -10.11 7.98 7.18
CA ALA A 31 -9.86 9.21 7.94
C ALA A 31 -8.37 9.35 8.31
N ASN A 32 -7.74 8.24 8.72
CA ASN A 32 -6.31 8.20 9.04
C ASN A 32 -5.40 8.46 7.82
N TRP A 33 -5.90 8.20 6.60
CA TRP A 33 -5.18 8.50 5.35
C TRP A 33 -5.13 9.99 5.04
N ARG A 34 -6.08 10.79 5.54
CA ARG A 34 -6.09 12.24 5.31
C ARG A 34 -4.99 12.98 6.05
N GLU A 35 -4.59 12.52 7.21
CA GLU A 35 -3.57 13.19 8.03
C GLU A 35 -2.14 12.91 7.52
N LEU A 36 -1.97 11.88 6.72
CA LEU A 36 -0.67 11.43 6.19
C LEU A 36 -0.47 11.77 4.71
N GLU A 37 -1.43 12.42 4.09
CA GLU A 37 -1.35 12.94 2.73
C GLU A 37 -0.30 14.06 2.66
N GLY A 38 0.89 13.76 2.08
CA GLY A 38 1.80 14.81 1.68
C GLY A 38 3.24 14.74 2.11
N ARG A 39 3.85 13.59 2.31
CA ARG A 39 5.31 13.53 2.27
C ARG A 39 5.76 13.55 0.81
N HIS A 40 6.28 14.67 0.38
CA HIS A 40 6.87 14.83 -0.93
C HIS A 40 8.36 14.53 -0.82
N TYR A 41 8.80 13.52 -1.57
CA TYR A 41 10.21 13.19 -1.69
C TYR A 41 10.72 13.70 -3.04
N ALA A 42 11.95 14.18 -3.09
CA ALA A 42 12.57 14.63 -4.33
C ALA A 42 13.69 13.68 -4.76
N PHE A 43 13.57 13.14 -5.97
CA PHE A 43 14.64 12.41 -6.64
C PHE A 43 15.13 13.19 -7.85
N LYS A 44 16.37 13.67 -7.82
CA LYS A 44 16.98 14.50 -8.91
C LYS A 44 16.06 15.63 -9.40
N GLY A 45 15.41 16.35 -8.48
CA GLY A 45 14.51 17.45 -8.81
C GLY A 45 13.10 17.03 -9.26
N ARG A 46 12.81 15.73 -9.34
CA ARG A 46 11.45 15.22 -9.62
C ARG A 46 10.76 14.83 -8.33
N MET A 47 9.52 15.24 -8.21
CA MET A 47 8.72 15.01 -7.02
C MET A 47 8.13 13.60 -7.06
N VAL A 48 8.28 12.85 -5.96
CA VAL A 48 7.69 11.52 -5.76
C VAL A 48 6.71 11.63 -4.60
N ARG A 49 5.44 11.34 -4.88
CA ARG A 49 4.37 11.37 -3.89
C ARG A 49 4.27 10.04 -3.18
N VAL A 50 4.33 10.10 -1.86
CA VAL A 50 4.26 8.93 -0.99
C VAL A 50 3.15 9.13 0.03
N MET A 51 2.28 8.14 0.15
CA MET A 51 1.24 8.07 1.19
C MET A 51 1.65 7.01 2.21
N THR A 52 1.36 7.24 3.48
CA THR A 52 1.63 6.27 4.55
C THR A 52 0.29 5.82 5.13
N ASP A 53 0.07 4.52 5.28
CA ASP A 53 -1.15 3.99 5.88
C ASP A 53 -1.02 3.78 7.40
N ALA A 54 -2.11 3.29 8.01
CA ALA A 54 -2.17 3.05 9.45
C ALA A 54 -1.16 1.99 9.93
N ASP A 55 -0.71 1.11 9.05
CA ASP A 55 0.27 0.07 9.32
C ASP A 55 1.72 0.53 9.00
N TYR A 56 1.92 1.84 8.84
CA TYR A 56 3.21 2.45 8.47
C TYR A 56 3.79 1.92 7.17
N GLN A 57 2.95 1.33 6.29
CA GLN A 57 3.33 0.98 4.94
C GLN A 57 3.27 2.22 4.05
N ARG A 58 4.29 2.43 3.26
CA ARG A 58 4.36 3.55 2.33
C ARG A 58 3.91 3.13 0.95
N TRP A 59 3.08 3.95 0.35
CA TRP A 59 2.49 3.75 -0.96
C TRP A 59 2.99 4.84 -1.90
N VAL A 60 3.70 4.43 -2.93
CA VAL A 60 4.35 5.34 -3.88
C VAL A 60 3.51 5.42 -5.16
N ARG A 61 3.25 6.63 -5.61
CA ARG A 61 2.48 6.85 -6.83
C ARG A 61 3.23 6.35 -8.07
N LEU A 62 2.61 5.45 -8.82
CA LEU A 62 3.24 4.82 -9.99
C LEU A 62 3.58 5.81 -11.10
N ALA A 63 2.73 6.81 -11.35
CA ALA A 63 2.98 7.81 -12.38
C ALA A 63 4.27 8.59 -12.16
N ASP A 64 4.61 8.90 -10.90
CA ASP A 64 5.83 9.63 -10.56
C ASP A 64 7.08 8.77 -10.82
N ILE A 65 7.00 7.48 -10.50
CA ILE A 65 8.08 6.52 -10.76
C ILE A 65 8.27 6.27 -12.26
N ARG A 66 7.18 6.08 -13.00
CA ARG A 66 7.23 5.91 -14.47
C ARG A 66 7.81 7.13 -15.18
N ALA A 67 7.60 8.33 -14.65
CA ALA A 67 8.22 9.54 -15.18
C ALA A 67 9.74 9.60 -14.98
N ILE A 68 10.26 8.86 -13.97
CA ILE A 68 11.70 8.81 -13.66
C ILE A 68 12.37 7.66 -14.42
N VAL A 69 11.79 6.47 -14.31
CA VAL A 69 12.26 5.24 -14.95
C VAL A 69 11.12 4.71 -15.81
N GLY A 70 11.28 4.73 -17.11
CA GLY A 70 10.26 4.33 -18.06
C GLY A 70 10.01 2.82 -18.08
N PHE A 71 9.60 2.21 -16.95
CA PHE A 71 9.25 0.80 -16.97
C PHE A 71 7.90 0.56 -17.64
N THR A 72 7.80 -0.55 -18.35
CA THR A 72 6.71 -0.86 -19.28
C THR A 72 5.58 -1.69 -18.68
N ALA A 73 5.73 -2.17 -17.45
CA ALA A 73 4.70 -2.97 -16.80
C ALA A 73 3.38 -2.20 -16.66
N SER A 74 2.30 -2.79 -17.18
CA SER A 74 0.95 -2.23 -17.05
C SER A 74 0.42 -2.33 -15.62
N ASP A 75 -0.58 -1.52 -15.28
CA ASP A 75 -1.22 -1.58 -13.96
C ASP A 75 -1.83 -2.97 -13.70
N ALA A 76 -2.43 -3.59 -14.72
CA ALA A 76 -2.97 -4.94 -14.62
C ALA A 76 -1.88 -5.99 -14.32
N ALA A 77 -0.73 -5.90 -14.97
CA ALA A 77 0.41 -6.79 -14.71
C ALA A 77 0.96 -6.60 -13.29
N LEU A 78 1.06 -5.36 -12.81
CA LEU A 78 1.50 -5.05 -11.46
C LEU A 78 0.51 -5.55 -10.39
N GLN A 79 -0.79 -5.42 -10.65
CA GLN A 79 -1.84 -5.93 -9.77
C GLN A 79 -1.77 -7.45 -9.61
N VAL A 80 -1.51 -8.18 -10.70
CA VAL A 80 -1.35 -9.63 -10.66
C VAL A 80 -0.04 -10.05 -9.97
N THR A 81 1.05 -9.32 -10.24
CA THR A 81 2.36 -9.64 -9.67
C THR A 81 2.45 -9.30 -8.17
N TYR A 82 1.81 -8.21 -7.77
CA TYR A 82 1.84 -7.69 -6.39
C TYR A 82 0.41 -7.49 -5.85
N PRO A 83 -0.38 -8.54 -5.64
CA PRO A 83 -1.79 -8.41 -5.28
C PRO A 83 -2.01 -7.66 -3.96
N THR A 84 -1.11 -7.78 -3.00
CA THR A 84 -1.14 -7.03 -1.73
C THR A 84 -0.37 -5.72 -1.79
N GLY A 85 0.54 -5.57 -2.74
CA GLY A 85 1.41 -4.41 -2.91
C GLY A 85 0.91 -3.39 -3.93
N TRP A 86 -0.23 -3.60 -4.57
CA TRP A 86 -0.82 -2.67 -5.54
C TRP A 86 -2.20 -2.19 -5.06
N ARG A 87 -2.46 -0.88 -5.12
CA ARG A 87 -3.76 -0.29 -4.75
C ARG A 87 -4.05 0.99 -5.50
N MET A 88 -5.34 1.27 -5.67
CA MET A 88 -5.84 2.58 -6.10
C MET A 88 -6.07 3.46 -4.87
N LEU A 89 -5.39 4.60 -4.77
CA LEU A 89 -5.40 5.46 -3.60
C LEU A 89 -5.54 6.94 -3.98
N GLY A 90 -6.08 7.73 -3.05
CA GLY A 90 -6.24 9.17 -3.21
C GLY A 90 -7.57 9.59 -3.82
N LYS A 91 -7.73 10.89 -4.04
CA LYS A 91 -8.88 11.52 -4.71
C LYS A 91 -8.36 12.53 -5.74
N PRO A 92 -8.43 12.25 -7.05
CA PRO A 92 -8.95 11.02 -7.67
C PRO A 92 -8.11 9.78 -7.30
N ALA A 93 -8.71 8.58 -7.38
CA ALA A 93 -8.03 7.32 -7.15
C ALA A 93 -6.97 7.08 -8.23
N LEU A 94 -5.73 6.89 -7.82
CA LEU A 94 -4.58 6.69 -8.69
C LEU A 94 -3.81 5.43 -8.28
N PRO A 95 -3.14 4.75 -9.22
CA PRO A 95 -2.41 3.53 -8.91
C PRO A 95 -1.15 3.82 -8.09
N HIS A 96 -0.98 3.04 -7.02
CA HIS A 96 0.18 3.09 -6.12
C HIS A 96 0.75 1.69 -5.92
N LEU A 97 2.06 1.61 -5.72
CA LEU A 97 2.75 0.43 -5.23
C LEU A 97 3.22 0.65 -3.79
N SER A 98 3.18 -0.40 -3.00
CA SER A 98 3.82 -0.39 -1.69
C SER A 98 5.34 -0.26 -1.83
N ASP A 99 5.99 0.24 -0.79
CA ASP A 99 7.43 0.43 -0.72
C ASP A 99 8.20 -0.86 -1.05
N GLU A 100 7.80 -2.00 -0.48
CA GLU A 100 8.43 -3.29 -0.71
C GLU A 100 8.18 -3.82 -2.13
N ALA A 101 6.95 -3.72 -2.65
CA ALA A 101 6.62 -4.15 -4.00
C ALA A 101 7.35 -3.31 -5.06
N LEU A 102 7.45 -1.99 -4.82
CA LEU A 102 8.19 -1.09 -5.69
C LEU A 102 9.68 -1.44 -5.72
N LEU A 103 10.27 -1.67 -4.54
CA LEU A 103 11.68 -2.07 -4.45
C LEU A 103 11.95 -3.37 -5.20
N ALA A 104 11.09 -4.38 -5.00
CA ALA A 104 11.18 -5.67 -5.68
C ALA A 104 11.02 -5.54 -7.21
N HIS A 105 10.13 -4.64 -7.66
CA HIS A 105 9.91 -4.41 -9.09
C HIS A 105 11.11 -3.72 -9.75
N ILE A 106 11.59 -2.63 -9.15
CA ILE A 106 12.75 -1.87 -9.69
C ILE A 106 14.03 -2.71 -9.66
N ALA A 107 14.17 -3.65 -8.73
CA ALA A 107 15.31 -4.55 -8.68
C ALA A 107 15.45 -5.42 -9.95
N LYS A 108 14.38 -5.63 -10.70
CA LYS A 108 14.37 -6.37 -11.97
C LYS A 108 14.84 -5.53 -13.16
N GLU A 109 14.84 -4.21 -13.02
CA GLU A 109 15.27 -3.28 -14.06
C GLU A 109 16.82 -3.16 -14.06
N ARG A 110 17.41 -3.27 -15.25
CA ARG A 110 18.88 -3.32 -15.41
C ARG A 110 19.50 -2.00 -15.86
N THR A 111 18.74 -0.90 -15.86
CA THR A 111 19.25 0.40 -16.26
C THR A 111 20.04 1.08 -15.12
N PRO A 112 21.09 1.87 -15.43
CA PRO A 112 21.82 2.63 -14.39
C PRO A 112 20.92 3.58 -13.61
N GLU A 113 19.89 4.10 -14.25
CA GLU A 113 18.92 5.00 -13.64
C GLU A 113 18.02 4.27 -12.63
N ALA A 114 17.57 3.06 -12.98
CA ALA A 114 16.82 2.19 -12.09
C ALA A 114 17.64 1.79 -10.86
N ALA A 115 18.93 1.48 -11.04
CA ALA A 115 19.82 1.17 -9.92
C ALA A 115 19.97 2.34 -8.94
N ARG A 116 20.12 3.57 -9.44
CA ARG A 116 20.19 4.78 -8.60
C ARG A 116 18.87 5.06 -7.89
N LEU A 117 17.75 4.91 -8.60
CA LEU A 117 16.42 5.08 -8.03
C LEU A 117 16.14 4.02 -6.96
N ARG A 118 16.53 2.76 -7.19
CA ARG A 118 16.42 1.68 -6.21
C ARG A 118 17.11 2.03 -4.90
N LEU A 119 18.38 2.46 -4.95
CA LEU A 119 19.15 2.84 -3.77
C LEU A 119 18.51 4.02 -3.03
N TRP A 120 17.97 4.98 -3.77
CA TRP A 120 17.28 6.11 -3.18
C TRP A 120 15.96 5.69 -2.51
N ILE A 121 15.13 4.87 -3.15
CA ILE A 121 13.89 4.32 -2.58
C ILE A 121 14.19 3.53 -1.30
N GLU A 122 15.20 2.68 -1.33
CA GLU A 122 15.60 1.88 -0.19
C GLU A 122 15.97 2.76 1.00
N ARG A 123 16.80 3.79 0.77
CA ARG A 123 17.29 4.69 1.83
C ARG A 123 16.21 5.65 2.36
N GLU A 124 15.46 6.29 1.46
CA GLU A 124 14.54 7.38 1.83
C GLU A 124 13.12 6.89 2.16
N ILE A 125 12.70 5.77 1.60
CA ILE A 125 11.33 5.29 1.72
C ILE A 125 11.26 4.00 2.54
N VAL A 126 11.96 2.94 2.11
CA VAL A 126 11.82 1.58 2.68
C VAL A 126 12.42 1.49 4.07
N PHE A 127 13.67 1.89 4.26
CA PHE A 127 14.31 1.80 5.57
C PHE A 127 13.61 2.62 6.66
N PRO A 128 13.22 3.87 6.43
CA PRO A 128 12.46 4.60 7.43
C PRO A 128 11.09 3.97 7.73
N ALA A 129 10.40 3.44 6.72
CA ALA A 129 9.12 2.75 6.92
C ALA A 129 9.28 1.46 7.74
N ARG A 130 10.32 0.67 7.47
CA ARG A 130 10.63 -0.54 8.26
C ARG A 130 10.92 -0.18 9.71
N ARG A 131 11.72 0.84 9.97
CA ARG A 131 12.02 1.30 11.34
C ARG A 131 10.77 1.77 12.07
N GLU A 132 9.89 2.50 11.41
CA GLU A 132 8.61 2.92 11.98
C GLU A 132 7.75 1.70 12.34
N ARG A 133 7.63 0.71 11.43
CA ARG A 133 6.90 -0.54 11.69
C ARG A 133 7.49 -1.33 12.86
N GLU A 134 8.80 -1.50 12.89
CA GLU A 134 9.50 -2.19 13.99
C GLU A 134 9.27 -1.50 15.33
N HIS A 135 9.35 -0.17 15.36
CA HIS A 135 9.12 0.62 16.57
C HIS A 135 7.69 0.46 17.09
N HIS A 136 6.72 0.34 16.21
CA HIS A 136 5.30 0.17 16.55
C HIS A 136 4.85 -1.29 16.62
N GLY A 137 5.77 -2.26 16.46
CA GLY A 137 5.47 -3.68 16.52
C GLY A 137 4.56 -4.20 15.39
N VAL A 138 4.49 -3.46 14.28
CA VAL A 138 3.65 -3.82 13.13
C VAL A 138 4.38 -4.84 12.26
N ARG A 139 3.75 -6.00 12.03
CA ARG A 139 4.19 -7.02 11.06
C ARG A 139 3.27 -6.99 9.86
N LEU A 140 3.85 -6.84 8.69
CA LEU A 140 3.11 -6.96 7.43
C LEU A 140 3.11 -8.43 7.01
N GLU A 141 1.95 -9.09 7.08
CA GLU A 141 1.78 -10.45 6.59
C GLU A 141 1.74 -10.46 5.06
N GLY A 142 2.46 -11.39 4.44
CA GLY A 142 2.39 -11.65 3.00
C GLY A 142 3.27 -10.77 2.11
N LEU A 143 4.24 -10.03 2.66
CA LEU A 143 5.16 -9.19 1.87
C LEU A 143 6.54 -9.80 1.63
N ASP A 144 6.69 -11.12 1.77
CA ASP A 144 7.92 -11.79 1.34
C ASP A 144 8.02 -11.82 -0.20
N PHE A 145 8.20 -10.64 -0.79
CA PHE A 145 8.61 -10.51 -2.20
C PHE A 145 10.11 -10.83 -2.39
N ARG A 146 10.68 -11.68 -1.53
CA ARG A 146 12.02 -12.20 -1.76
C ARG A 146 11.97 -12.98 -3.06
N ALA A 147 12.77 -12.52 -4.00
CA ALA A 147 12.97 -13.17 -5.26
C ALA A 147 13.18 -14.68 -5.03
N SER A 148 12.26 -15.47 -5.55
CA SER A 148 12.52 -16.87 -5.80
C SER A 148 13.60 -16.88 -6.89
N ASP A 149 14.83 -17.15 -6.49
CA ASP A 149 15.92 -17.49 -7.40
C ASP A 149 15.56 -18.75 -8.21
#